data_d1e9d16cb9548ff8e4e70418a1d79c66
#
_entry.id   d1e9d16cb9548ff8e4e70418a1d79c66
#
_cell.length_a   1.000
_cell.length_b   1.000
_cell.length_c   1.000
_cell.angle_alpha   90.00
_cell.angle_beta   90.00
_cell.angle_gamma   90.00
#
_symmetry.space_group_name_H-M   'P 1'
#
loop_
_entity.id
_entity.type
_entity.pdbx_description
1 polymer ?
#
loop_
_entity_poly.entity_id
_entity_poly.type
_entity_poly.pdbx_seq_one_letter_code
_entity_poly.pdbx_strand_id
1 'polypeptide(L)'
;SVEGDTCRARYNELEIPGIRLAAIEGGADGGLLLKPATGSIVLVADLSCGELRECSVIGYSEIEALTYRHGDTTVTMNGSNVSATVGRMQLKVTADGVEINGGKQGGLVLAAALRRSLESVQRYCETMRTAVAAGLTGVGIGAAANGGTGAGIFSEQMAAATISLEDLEDKKATH
;
A
#
# COMPACT_ATOMS: atom_id res chain seq x y z
N SER A 1 26.19 10.88 16.66
CA SER A 1 25.37 9.65 16.65
C SER A 1 23.99 9.94 17.20
N VAL A 2 23.00 9.13 16.80
CA VAL A 2 21.61 9.21 17.27
C VAL A 2 21.27 7.91 17.97
N GLU A 3 20.65 7.99 19.16
CA GLU A 3 20.26 6.85 19.98
C GLU A 3 18.82 7.07 20.50
N GLY A 4 17.84 6.37 19.90
CA GLY A 4 16.42 6.54 20.24
C GLY A 4 15.93 7.95 19.93
N ASP A 5 15.48 8.65 20.96
CA ASP A 5 14.95 10.03 20.94
C ASP A 5 16.00 11.10 21.31
N THR A 6 17.26 10.71 21.42
CA THR A 6 18.38 11.59 21.72
C THR A 6 19.47 11.50 20.68
N CYS A 7 20.32 12.53 20.63
CA CYS A 7 21.54 12.50 19.84
C CYS A 7 22.75 12.99 20.65
N ARG A 8 23.91 12.76 20.06
CA ARG A 8 25.18 13.32 20.50
C ARG A 8 25.68 14.29 19.45
N ALA A 9 25.95 15.51 19.83
CA ALA A 9 26.55 16.54 19.00
C ALA A 9 27.96 16.86 19.48
N ARG A 10 28.77 17.45 18.60
CA ARG A 10 30.10 17.95 18.91
C ARG A 10 30.20 19.43 18.52
N TYR A 11 30.63 20.23 19.44
CA TYR A 11 30.98 21.64 19.22
C TYR A 11 32.46 21.86 19.56
N ASN A 12 33.28 22.14 18.55
CA ASN A 12 34.72 22.10 18.65
C ASN A 12 35.22 20.73 19.18
N GLU A 13 35.87 20.72 20.35
CA GLU A 13 36.34 19.50 20.99
C GLU A 13 35.37 18.97 22.08
N LEU A 14 34.31 19.71 22.35
CA LEU A 14 33.32 19.32 23.35
C LEU A 14 32.22 18.39 22.75
N GLU A 15 32.09 17.21 23.33
CA GLU A 15 30.98 16.32 23.04
C GLU A 15 29.83 16.54 24.03
N ILE A 16 28.61 16.74 23.51
CA ILE A 16 27.39 16.91 24.28
C ILE A 16 26.49 15.70 24.01
N PRO A 17 26.38 14.76 24.95
CA PRO A 17 25.52 13.60 24.81
C PRO A 17 24.09 13.91 25.26
N GLY A 18 23.12 13.04 24.91
CA GLY A 18 21.78 13.06 25.45
C GLY A 18 20.93 14.26 25.04
N ILE A 19 21.26 14.92 23.91
CA ILE A 19 20.49 16.04 23.39
C ILE A 19 19.14 15.51 22.87
N ARG A 20 18.04 16.03 23.36
CA ARG A 20 16.68 15.63 22.96
C ARG A 20 16.39 16.04 21.51
N LEU A 21 15.75 15.11 20.77
CA LEU A 21 15.37 15.31 19.37
C LEU A 21 13.89 15.63 19.16
N ALA A 22 13.07 15.53 20.22
CA ALA A 22 11.64 15.77 20.12
C ALA A 22 11.36 17.23 19.74
N ALA A 23 10.74 17.45 18.58
CA ALA A 23 10.27 18.76 18.15
C ALA A 23 8.96 19.14 18.87
N ILE A 24 8.15 18.14 19.24
CA ILE A 24 6.95 18.29 20.07
C ILE A 24 6.95 17.12 21.05
N GLU A 25 6.94 17.43 22.33
CA GLU A 25 6.81 16.43 23.39
C GLU A 25 5.32 16.15 23.63
N GLY A 26 4.86 14.94 23.28
CA GLY A 26 3.48 14.49 23.50
C GLY A 26 3.30 13.73 24.81
N GLY A 27 4.25 13.79 25.73
CA GLY A 27 4.27 12.99 26.96
C GLY A 27 4.40 11.50 26.68
N ALA A 28 3.73 10.66 27.50
CA ALA A 28 3.74 9.20 27.34
C ALA A 28 3.03 8.71 26.05
N ASP A 29 2.14 9.53 25.50
CA ASP A 29 1.22 9.15 24.43
C ASP A 29 1.67 9.56 23.02
N GLY A 30 2.81 10.25 22.87
CA GLY A 30 3.25 10.60 21.53
C GLY A 30 4.16 11.81 21.43
N GLY A 31 4.23 12.38 20.23
CA GLY A 31 5.04 13.55 19.91
C GLY A 31 5.55 13.52 18.47
N LEU A 32 6.32 14.56 18.13
CA LEU A 32 7.01 14.65 16.84
C LEU A 32 8.52 14.55 17.09
N LEU A 33 9.13 13.53 16.51
CA LEU A 33 10.58 13.30 16.54
C LEU A 33 11.16 13.60 15.17
N LEU A 34 12.15 14.47 15.12
CA LEU A 34 12.96 14.73 13.92
C LEU A 34 14.37 14.16 14.14
N LYS A 35 14.72 13.15 13.34
CA LYS A 35 16.03 12.52 13.41
C LYS A 35 17.00 13.22 12.44
N PRO A 36 18.06 13.88 12.92
CA PRO A 36 19.06 14.49 12.05
C PRO A 36 19.89 13.44 11.30
N ALA A 37 20.30 13.75 10.08
CA ALA A 37 21.27 12.94 9.37
C ALA A 37 22.60 12.94 10.12
N THR A 38 23.29 11.80 10.10
CA THR A 38 24.62 11.70 10.75
C THR A 38 25.62 12.62 10.04
N GLY A 39 26.27 13.50 10.81
CA GLY A 39 27.20 14.50 10.29
C GLY A 39 26.56 15.85 9.93
N SER A 40 25.21 15.96 10.01
CA SER A 40 24.53 17.23 9.80
C SER A 40 24.76 18.21 10.95
N ILE A 41 24.52 19.48 10.68
CA ILE A 41 24.60 20.55 11.69
C ILE A 41 23.26 20.68 12.39
N VAL A 42 23.29 20.75 13.71
CA VAL A 42 22.11 20.99 14.54
C VAL A 42 22.26 22.25 15.39
N LEU A 43 21.18 22.99 15.54
CA LEU A 43 21.11 24.09 16.50
C LEU A 43 20.55 23.54 17.81
N VAL A 44 21.28 23.68 18.89
CA VAL A 44 20.95 23.14 20.21
C VAL A 44 20.65 24.28 21.16
N ALA A 45 19.52 24.19 21.86
CA ALA A 45 19.19 25.05 22.99
C ALA A 45 19.58 24.34 24.29
N ASP A 46 20.30 25.02 25.15
CA ASP A 46 20.54 24.60 26.52
C ASP A 46 19.47 25.22 27.45
N LEU A 47 18.63 24.35 28.02
CA LEU A 47 17.55 24.74 28.95
C LEU A 47 18.02 24.77 30.40
N SER A 48 19.28 24.38 30.68
CA SER A 48 19.90 24.33 32.00
C SER A 48 20.76 25.54 32.35
N CYS A 49 20.60 26.66 31.60
CA CYS A 49 21.31 27.92 31.86
C CYS A 49 22.85 27.81 31.83
N GLY A 50 23.41 27.06 30.91
CA GLY A 50 24.85 26.92 30.70
C GLY A 50 25.49 25.65 31.31
N GLU A 51 24.70 24.82 31.98
CA GLU A 51 25.19 23.56 32.54
C GLU A 51 25.20 22.40 31.56
N LEU A 52 24.59 22.56 30.38
CA LEU A 52 24.48 21.55 29.29
C LEU A 52 23.85 20.21 29.71
N ARG A 53 23.04 20.23 30.78
CA ARG A 53 22.38 19.03 31.30
C ARG A 53 21.06 18.74 30.61
N GLU A 54 20.37 19.79 30.16
CA GLU A 54 19.09 19.70 29.48
C GLU A 54 19.17 20.41 28.15
N CYS A 55 19.63 19.69 27.14
CA CYS A 55 19.78 20.21 25.79
C CYS A 55 18.70 19.66 24.88
N SER A 56 18.20 20.49 23.97
CA SER A 56 17.24 20.10 22.94
C SER A 56 17.64 20.66 21.59
N VAL A 57 17.47 19.85 20.52
CA VAL A 57 17.67 20.33 19.16
C VAL A 57 16.45 21.17 18.76
N ILE A 58 16.73 22.40 18.28
CA ILE A 58 15.70 23.34 17.81
C ILE A 58 15.83 23.69 16.33
N GLY A 59 16.90 23.24 15.67
CA GLY A 59 17.11 23.45 14.24
C GLY A 59 17.97 22.35 13.66
N TYR A 60 17.73 22.03 12.38
CA TYR A 60 18.37 20.95 11.64
C TYR A 60 18.80 21.46 10.28
N SER A 61 20.04 21.17 9.85
CA SER A 61 20.45 21.40 8.47
C SER A 61 19.97 20.31 7.54
N GLU A 62 19.84 19.08 8.06
CA GLU A 62 19.38 17.92 7.30
C GLU A 62 18.70 16.91 8.22
N ILE A 63 17.57 16.36 7.77
CA ILE A 63 16.77 15.37 8.50
C ILE A 63 16.83 14.04 7.77
N GLU A 64 17.21 12.96 8.47
CA GLU A 64 17.18 11.58 7.97
C GLU A 64 15.78 10.98 8.03
N ALA A 65 15.05 11.24 9.12
CA ALA A 65 13.72 10.70 9.33
C ALA A 65 12.86 11.62 10.21
N LEU A 66 11.55 11.52 9.99
CA LEU A 66 10.51 12.12 10.81
C LEU A 66 9.65 11.00 11.37
N THR A 67 9.31 11.05 12.67
CA THR A 67 8.33 10.15 13.28
C THR A 67 7.36 10.96 14.12
N TYR A 68 6.08 10.83 13.79
CA TYR A 68 4.97 11.35 14.59
C TYR A 68 4.25 10.20 15.27
N ARG A 69 3.96 10.35 16.56
CA ARG A 69 3.18 9.39 17.35
C ARG A 69 2.07 10.09 18.10
N HIS A 70 0.91 9.48 18.15
CA HIS A 70 -0.21 9.90 18.99
C HIS A 70 -1.14 8.72 19.26
N GLY A 71 -1.20 8.26 20.50
CA GLY A 71 -1.89 7.03 20.86
C GLY A 71 -1.43 5.85 20.01
N ASP A 72 -2.37 5.14 19.40
CA ASP A 72 -2.10 3.99 18.51
C ASP A 72 -1.64 4.38 17.10
N THR A 73 -1.51 5.68 16.81
CA THR A 73 -1.10 6.18 15.50
C THR A 73 0.40 6.47 15.47
N THR A 74 1.08 5.92 14.46
CA THR A 74 2.48 6.24 14.16
C THR A 74 2.62 6.57 12.68
N VAL A 75 3.21 7.71 12.35
CA VAL A 75 3.60 8.08 10.99
C VAL A 75 5.10 8.24 10.94
N THR A 76 5.76 7.53 10.04
CA THR A 76 7.20 7.62 9.82
C THR A 76 7.48 7.98 8.37
N MET A 77 8.40 8.90 8.16
CA MET A 77 8.89 9.30 6.84
C MET A 77 10.41 9.32 6.86
N ASN A 78 11.02 8.73 5.85
CA ASN A 78 12.47 8.77 5.63
C ASN A 78 12.77 8.82 4.12
N GLY A 79 14.04 8.79 3.74
CA GLY A 79 14.46 8.88 2.33
C GLY A 79 13.99 7.73 1.43
N SER A 80 13.46 6.63 1.97
CA SER A 80 13.07 5.44 1.20
C SER A 80 11.59 5.09 1.28
N ASN A 81 10.89 5.53 2.34
CA ASN A 81 9.47 5.21 2.50
C ASN A 81 8.72 6.22 3.37
N VAL A 82 7.39 6.19 3.20
CA VAL A 82 6.43 6.79 4.13
C VAL A 82 5.55 5.66 4.64
N SER A 83 5.40 5.55 5.95
CA SER A 83 4.50 4.58 6.56
C SER A 83 3.58 5.24 7.58
N ALA A 84 2.34 4.79 7.62
CA ALA A 84 1.35 5.16 8.61
C ALA A 84 0.76 3.88 9.23
N THR A 85 0.75 3.82 10.55
CA THR A 85 0.17 2.70 11.30
C THR A 85 -0.88 3.25 12.26
N VAL A 86 -2.05 2.63 12.30
CA VAL A 86 -3.14 2.94 13.24
C VAL A 86 -3.63 1.62 13.82
N GLY A 87 -3.28 1.35 15.07
CA GLY A 87 -3.57 0.07 15.70
C GLY A 87 -2.95 -1.10 14.92
N ARG A 88 -3.79 -1.92 14.27
CA ARG A 88 -3.36 -3.07 13.47
C ARG A 88 -3.25 -2.79 11.97
N MET A 89 -3.71 -1.63 11.52
CA MET A 89 -3.68 -1.23 10.11
C MET A 89 -2.38 -0.51 9.79
N GLN A 90 -1.76 -0.88 8.68
CA GLN A 90 -0.55 -0.24 8.18
C GLN A 90 -0.69 0.12 6.70
N LEU A 91 -0.29 1.32 6.36
CA LEU A 91 -0.07 1.78 4.99
C LEU A 91 1.41 2.10 4.84
N LYS A 92 2.06 1.57 3.81
CA LYS A 92 3.46 1.87 3.50
C LYS A 92 3.59 2.20 2.02
N VAL A 93 4.24 3.31 1.72
CA VAL A 93 4.53 3.78 0.36
C VAL A 93 6.04 3.77 0.16
N THR A 94 6.49 3.13 -0.90
CA THR A 94 7.89 3.05 -1.33
C THR A 94 8.01 3.43 -2.79
N ALA A 95 9.24 3.49 -3.31
CA ALA A 95 9.45 3.67 -4.75
C ALA A 95 8.87 2.51 -5.59
N ASP A 96 8.75 1.32 -5.03
CA ASP A 96 8.28 0.12 -5.72
C ASP A 96 6.75 -0.02 -5.72
N GLY A 97 6.06 0.64 -4.77
CA GLY A 97 4.60 0.59 -4.69
C GLY A 97 4.02 0.93 -3.33
N VAL A 98 2.76 0.56 -3.16
CA VAL A 98 1.97 0.77 -1.95
C VAL A 98 1.62 -0.57 -1.33
N GLU A 99 1.92 -0.73 -0.06
CA GLU A 99 1.56 -1.90 0.74
C GLU A 99 0.50 -1.54 1.79
N ILE A 100 -0.54 -2.34 1.88
CA ILE A 100 -1.54 -2.25 2.96
C ILE A 100 -1.44 -3.53 3.78
N ASN A 101 -1.27 -3.40 5.09
CA ASN A 101 -1.12 -4.53 6.03
C ASN A 101 -0.01 -5.52 5.65
N GLY A 102 1.11 -4.99 5.12
CA GLY A 102 2.27 -5.80 4.73
C GLY A 102 2.04 -6.66 3.49
N GLY A 103 1.10 -6.28 2.63
CA GLY A 103 0.86 -6.95 1.35
C GLY A 103 0.29 -8.37 1.44
N LYS A 104 -0.26 -8.76 2.60
CA LYS A 104 -0.67 -10.16 2.86
C LYS A 104 -1.99 -10.58 2.22
N GLN A 105 -2.74 -9.65 1.69
CA GLN A 105 -4.10 -9.88 1.17
C GLN A 105 -4.21 -9.75 -0.36
N GLY A 106 -3.08 -9.82 -1.06
CA GLY A 106 -3.02 -9.61 -2.52
C GLY A 106 -2.98 -8.13 -2.90
N GLY A 107 -3.03 -7.86 -4.20
CA GLY A 107 -2.99 -6.50 -4.75
C GLY A 107 -4.36 -5.82 -4.79
N LEU A 108 -4.37 -4.52 -4.98
CA LEU A 108 -5.59 -3.78 -5.28
C LEU A 108 -6.09 -4.15 -6.68
N VAL A 109 -7.41 -4.32 -6.80
CA VAL A 109 -8.03 -4.68 -8.08
C VAL A 109 -7.96 -3.51 -9.07
N LEU A 110 -7.39 -3.75 -10.24
CA LEU A 110 -7.39 -2.78 -11.33
C LEU A 110 -8.79 -2.69 -11.96
N ALA A 111 -9.46 -1.56 -11.79
CA ALA A 111 -10.82 -1.35 -12.28
C ALA A 111 -10.98 -1.61 -13.79
N ALA A 112 -10.00 -1.23 -14.59
CA ALA A 112 -10.02 -1.48 -16.04
C ALA A 112 -9.91 -2.98 -16.38
N ALA A 113 -9.07 -3.74 -15.69
CA ALA A 113 -8.91 -5.18 -15.87
C ALA A 113 -10.15 -5.94 -15.41
N LEU A 114 -10.71 -5.58 -14.24
CA LEU A 114 -11.96 -6.13 -13.74
C LEU A 114 -13.10 -5.92 -14.74
N ARG A 115 -13.25 -4.70 -15.27
CA ARG A 115 -14.26 -4.39 -16.27
C ARG A 115 -14.14 -5.29 -17.51
N ARG A 116 -12.94 -5.43 -18.09
CA ARG A 116 -12.72 -6.30 -19.26
C ARG A 116 -13.04 -7.76 -18.97
N SER A 117 -12.67 -8.24 -17.79
CA SER A 117 -13.01 -9.60 -17.35
C SER A 117 -14.52 -9.80 -17.21
N LEU A 118 -15.24 -8.84 -16.62
CA LEU A 118 -16.70 -8.88 -16.51
C LEU A 118 -17.40 -8.82 -17.89
N GLU A 119 -16.92 -7.98 -18.79
CA GLU A 119 -17.40 -7.91 -20.19
C GLU A 119 -17.17 -9.21 -20.95
N SER A 120 -16.06 -9.92 -20.66
CA SER A 120 -15.79 -11.25 -21.22
C SER A 120 -16.78 -12.30 -20.70
N VAL A 121 -17.06 -12.29 -19.39
CA VAL A 121 -18.06 -13.18 -18.77
C VAL A 121 -19.46 -12.88 -19.32
N GLN A 122 -19.83 -11.62 -19.45
CA GLN A 122 -21.12 -11.23 -20.02
C GLN A 122 -21.27 -11.76 -21.46
N ARG A 123 -20.28 -11.57 -22.33
CA ARG A 123 -20.29 -12.08 -23.70
C ARG A 123 -20.42 -13.61 -23.73
N TYR A 124 -19.72 -14.31 -22.84
CA TYR A 124 -19.85 -15.76 -22.73
C TYR A 124 -21.27 -16.17 -22.37
N CYS A 125 -21.89 -15.53 -21.39
CA CYS A 125 -23.28 -15.79 -20.99
C CYS A 125 -24.28 -15.51 -22.13
N GLU A 126 -24.08 -14.44 -22.91
CA GLU A 126 -24.90 -14.12 -24.08
C GLU A 126 -24.75 -15.19 -25.19
N THR A 127 -23.53 -15.66 -25.43
CA THR A 127 -23.29 -16.77 -26.38
C THR A 127 -23.96 -18.05 -25.91
N MET A 128 -23.85 -18.40 -24.62
CA MET A 128 -24.57 -19.55 -24.06
C MET A 128 -26.08 -19.43 -24.26
N ARG A 129 -26.66 -18.28 -23.94
CA ARG A 129 -28.11 -18.04 -24.11
C ARG A 129 -28.53 -18.25 -25.57
N THR A 130 -27.75 -17.70 -26.50
CA THR A 130 -27.99 -17.83 -27.94
C THR A 130 -27.88 -19.29 -28.40
N ALA A 131 -26.82 -19.98 -27.96
CA ALA A 131 -26.60 -21.37 -28.29
C ALA A 131 -27.68 -22.29 -27.76
N VAL A 132 -28.15 -22.09 -26.53
CA VAL A 132 -29.30 -22.83 -25.94
C VAL A 132 -30.58 -22.56 -26.73
N ALA A 133 -30.87 -21.30 -27.06
CA ALA A 133 -32.07 -20.96 -27.84
C ALA A 133 -32.05 -21.59 -29.24
N ALA A 134 -30.87 -21.55 -29.95
CA ALA A 134 -30.73 -22.21 -31.26
C ALA A 134 -30.84 -23.71 -31.16
N GLY A 135 -30.23 -24.34 -30.14
CA GLY A 135 -30.36 -25.77 -29.89
C GLY A 135 -31.77 -26.22 -29.62
N LEU A 136 -32.52 -25.50 -28.81
CA LEU A 136 -33.94 -25.78 -28.53
C LEU A 136 -34.84 -25.59 -29.74
N THR A 137 -34.56 -24.59 -30.61
CA THR A 137 -35.29 -24.38 -31.85
C THR A 137 -35.03 -25.56 -32.82
N GLY A 138 -33.79 -26.04 -32.90
CA GLY A 138 -33.41 -27.21 -33.71
C GLY A 138 -34.10 -28.50 -33.26
N VAL A 139 -34.38 -28.66 -31.98
CA VAL A 139 -35.11 -29.84 -31.45
C VAL A 139 -36.63 -29.72 -31.76
N GLY A 140 -37.19 -28.52 -31.83
CA GLY A 140 -38.60 -28.30 -32.10
C GLY A 140 -39.05 -28.53 -33.53
N ILE A 141 -38.14 -28.53 -34.52
CA ILE A 141 -38.47 -28.58 -35.96
C ILE A 141 -38.51 -30.02 -36.54
N GLY A 142 -38.11 -31.06 -35.78
CA GLY A 142 -38.13 -32.42 -36.29
C GLY A 142 -37.96 -33.45 -35.18
N ALA A 143 -39.10 -33.87 -34.63
CA ALA A 143 -39.16 -34.68 -33.42
C ALA A 143 -38.58 -36.10 -33.49
N ALA A 144 -38.07 -36.56 -34.63
CA ALA A 144 -37.59 -37.94 -34.74
C ALA A 144 -36.15 -38.13 -35.26
N ALA A 145 -35.53 -37.11 -35.84
CA ALA A 145 -34.25 -37.31 -36.51
C ALA A 145 -33.13 -36.32 -36.08
N ASN A 146 -33.40 -35.32 -35.26
CA ASN A 146 -32.49 -34.18 -35.15
C ASN A 146 -31.97 -33.84 -33.73
N GLY A 147 -32.01 -34.72 -32.76
CA GLY A 147 -31.33 -34.56 -31.50
C GLY A 147 -29.82 -34.31 -31.67
N GLY A 148 -29.23 -34.83 -32.74
CA GLY A 148 -27.84 -34.57 -33.12
C GLY A 148 -27.61 -33.16 -33.67
N THR A 149 -28.57 -32.57 -34.37
CA THR A 149 -28.42 -31.24 -35.01
C THR A 149 -28.45 -30.12 -33.95
N GLY A 150 -29.37 -30.19 -32.99
CA GLY A 150 -29.44 -29.21 -31.89
C GLY A 150 -28.21 -29.25 -30.98
N ALA A 151 -27.70 -30.44 -30.66
CA ALA A 151 -26.48 -30.61 -29.90
C ALA A 151 -25.26 -30.15 -30.70
N GLY A 152 -25.23 -30.38 -32.02
CA GLY A 152 -24.18 -29.91 -32.92
C GLY A 152 -24.13 -28.40 -32.99
N ILE A 153 -25.23 -27.70 -33.19
CA ILE A 153 -25.33 -26.23 -33.22
C ILE A 153 -24.89 -25.64 -31.89
N PHE A 154 -25.33 -26.23 -30.76
CA PHE A 154 -24.92 -25.78 -29.42
C PHE A 154 -23.40 -25.93 -29.25
N SER A 155 -22.85 -27.10 -29.58
CA SER A 155 -21.44 -27.39 -29.45
C SER A 155 -20.57 -26.48 -30.33
N GLU A 156 -20.97 -26.21 -31.57
CA GLU A 156 -20.27 -25.33 -32.50
C GLU A 156 -20.24 -23.88 -31.99
N GLN A 157 -21.37 -23.35 -31.52
CA GLN A 157 -21.45 -22.00 -30.97
C GLN A 157 -20.69 -21.85 -29.67
N MET A 158 -20.70 -22.88 -28.83
CA MET A 158 -19.96 -22.84 -27.56
C MET A 158 -18.45 -23.04 -27.72
N ALA A 159 -18.00 -23.73 -28.79
CA ALA A 159 -16.58 -23.93 -29.06
C ALA A 159 -15.84 -22.59 -29.32
N ALA A 160 -16.54 -21.58 -29.84
CA ALA A 160 -15.99 -20.25 -30.09
C ALA A 160 -16.09 -19.34 -28.88
N ALA A 161 -16.85 -19.72 -27.84
CA ALA A 161 -17.06 -18.91 -26.66
C ALA A 161 -15.92 -19.13 -25.65
N THR A 162 -15.15 -18.09 -25.40
CA THR A 162 -14.05 -18.11 -24.43
C THR A 162 -14.22 -17.02 -23.39
N ILE A 163 -13.87 -17.33 -22.13
CA ILE A 163 -13.75 -16.34 -21.07
C ILE A 163 -12.27 -15.99 -20.96
N SER A 164 -11.95 -14.73 -21.17
CA SER A 164 -10.61 -14.18 -20.91
C SER A 164 -10.63 -13.44 -19.58
N LEU A 165 -9.86 -13.95 -18.64
CA LEU A 165 -9.62 -13.28 -17.36
C LEU A 165 -8.25 -12.62 -17.42
N GLU A 166 -8.19 -11.32 -17.15
CA GLU A 166 -6.96 -10.59 -17.06
C GLU A 166 -6.40 -10.66 -15.62
N ASP A 167 -5.12 -10.34 -15.46
CA ASP A 167 -4.53 -10.13 -14.15
C ASP A 167 -5.21 -8.91 -13.52
N LEU A 168 -5.99 -9.14 -12.47
CA LEU A 168 -6.82 -8.13 -11.81
C LEU A 168 -6.06 -7.38 -10.74
N GLU A 169 -4.86 -7.83 -10.38
CA GLU A 169 -4.10 -7.27 -9.28
C GLU A 169 -3.18 -6.14 -9.73
N ASP A 170 -3.18 -5.05 -8.99
CA ASP A 170 -2.12 -4.05 -9.07
C ASP A 170 -0.92 -4.55 -8.25
N LYS A 171 0.12 -5.00 -8.94
CA LYS A 171 1.35 -5.52 -8.30
C LYS A 171 2.14 -4.45 -7.54
N LYS A 172 1.82 -3.16 -7.76
CA LYS A 172 2.42 -2.03 -7.03
C LYS A 172 1.64 -1.63 -5.78
N ALA A 173 0.41 -2.12 -5.64
CA ALA A 173 -0.43 -1.85 -4.47
C ALA A 173 -0.90 -3.18 -3.87
N THR A 174 -0.41 -3.50 -2.67
CA THR A 174 -0.76 -4.72 -1.94
C THR A 174 -1.47 -4.37 -0.62
N HIS A 175 -2.40 -5.20 -0.19
CA HIS A 175 -3.17 -5.01 1.04
C HIS A 175 -3.23 -6.26 1.91
#